data_0952e81fce2e4404fe794818f75d15c9
#
_entry.id   0952e81fce2e4404fe794818f75d15c9
#
_cell.length_a   1.000
_cell.length_b   1.000
_cell.length_c   1.000
_cell.angle_alpha   90.00
_cell.angle_beta   90.00
_cell.angle_gamma   90.00
#
_symmetry.space_group_name_H-M   'P 1'
#
loop_
_entity.id
_entity.type
_entity.pdbx_description
1 polymer ?
#
loop_
_entity_poly.entity_id
_entity_poly.type
_entity_poly.pdbx_seq_one_letter_code
_entity_poly.pdbx_strand_id
1 'polypeptide(L)'
;MAGNFSTEVAHTGDATLIYVRGEIDIATCERLRDAIEPHLGPGQSVILDLAGVEFIDSSGLHVLEQARGVLTADGGSLVLRNPSEAAHRLLTVTETEDLLEADADAHPDEHSN
;
A
#
# COMPACT_ATOMS: atom_id res chain seq x y z
N MET A 1 -18.96 0.19 16.25
CA MET A 1 -18.28 -0.96 15.67
C MET A 1 -17.18 -0.49 14.74
N ALA A 2 -15.99 -1.02 14.92
CA ALA A 2 -14.91 -0.70 14.01
C ALA A 2 -15.30 -1.12 12.60
N GLY A 3 -14.82 -0.40 11.63
CA GLY A 3 -15.10 -0.72 10.25
C GLY A 3 -14.61 -2.09 9.86
N ASN A 4 -15.13 -2.56 8.78
CA ASN A 4 -14.71 -3.81 8.17
C ASN A 4 -13.26 -3.65 7.70
N PHE A 5 -12.35 -4.43 8.25
CA PHE A 5 -10.93 -4.33 7.90
C PHE A 5 -10.27 -5.68 8.14
N SER A 6 -9.50 -6.11 7.16
CA SER A 6 -8.70 -7.34 7.33
C SER A 6 -7.47 -7.28 6.46
N THR A 7 -6.46 -8.06 6.86
CA THR A 7 -5.24 -8.21 6.09
C THR A 7 -4.87 -9.68 5.99
N GLU A 8 -4.15 -10.01 4.94
CA GLU A 8 -3.63 -11.35 4.74
C GLU A 8 -2.23 -11.22 4.16
N VAL A 9 -1.27 -11.97 4.71
CA VAL A 9 0.13 -11.86 4.32
C VAL A 9 0.54 -13.07 3.50
N ALA A 10 1.23 -12.82 2.41
CA ALA A 10 1.82 -13.87 1.59
C ALA A 10 3.23 -13.43 1.21
N HIS A 11 3.98 -14.35 0.63
CA HIS A 11 5.33 -14.02 0.17
C HIS A 11 5.44 -14.36 -1.30
N THR A 12 6.13 -13.51 -2.05
CA THR A 12 6.36 -13.74 -3.46
C THR A 12 7.80 -13.34 -3.76
N GLY A 13 8.64 -14.33 -4.07
CA GLY A 13 10.07 -14.07 -4.22
C GLY A 13 10.63 -13.56 -2.92
N ASP A 14 11.32 -12.43 -2.97
CA ASP A 14 11.89 -11.79 -1.80
C ASP A 14 10.99 -10.73 -1.20
N ALA A 15 9.77 -10.60 -1.70
CA ALA A 15 8.86 -9.56 -1.26
C ALA A 15 7.79 -10.11 -0.33
N THR A 16 7.32 -9.26 0.59
CA THR A 16 6.17 -9.55 1.42
C THR A 16 4.96 -8.89 0.77
N LEU A 17 3.93 -9.67 0.54
CA LEU A 17 2.70 -9.19 -0.08
C LEU A 17 1.61 -9.17 0.97
N ILE A 18 0.99 -8.01 1.17
CA ILE A 18 -0.07 -7.85 2.15
C ILE A 18 -1.34 -7.45 1.41
N TYR A 19 -2.35 -8.32 1.48
CA TYR A 19 -3.66 -7.99 0.94
C TYR A 19 -4.44 -7.22 1.99
N VAL A 20 -4.92 -6.04 1.63
CA VAL A 20 -5.67 -5.18 2.54
C VAL A 20 -7.09 -5.09 2.03
N ARG A 21 -8.07 -5.29 2.92
CA ARG A 21 -9.48 -5.26 2.54
C ARG A 21 -10.28 -4.44 3.53
N GLY A 22 -11.31 -3.81 3.02
CA GLY A 22 -12.28 -3.09 3.86
C GLY A 22 -12.01 -1.61 3.90
N GLU A 23 -12.26 -1.03 5.05
CA GLU A 23 -12.21 0.43 5.23
C GLU A 23 -10.96 0.82 6.00
N ILE A 24 -10.25 1.81 5.49
CA ILE A 24 -9.05 2.35 6.13
C ILE A 24 -9.34 3.80 6.51
N ASP A 25 -9.62 4.01 7.79
CA ASP A 25 -9.97 5.32 8.33
C ASP A 25 -9.28 5.51 9.67
N ILE A 26 -9.67 6.55 10.39
CA ILE A 26 -9.04 6.84 11.68
C ILE A 26 -9.25 5.70 12.69
N ALA A 27 -10.34 4.96 12.55
CA ALA A 27 -10.64 3.86 13.48
C ALA A 27 -9.82 2.61 13.17
N THR A 28 -9.40 2.43 11.93
CA THR A 28 -8.71 1.20 11.51
C THR A 28 -7.26 1.41 11.11
N CYS A 29 -6.81 2.66 10.96
CA CYS A 29 -5.47 2.92 10.44
C CYS A 29 -4.36 2.33 11.32
N GLU A 30 -4.58 2.22 12.63
CA GLU A 30 -3.58 1.58 13.48
C GLU A 30 -3.47 0.09 13.21
N ARG A 31 -4.57 -0.55 12.84
CA ARG A 31 -4.53 -1.96 12.48
C ARG A 31 -3.73 -2.15 11.19
N LEU A 32 -3.84 -1.20 10.27
CA LEU A 32 -3.02 -1.23 9.07
C LEU A 32 -1.54 -1.08 9.43
N ARG A 33 -1.21 -0.12 10.31
CA ARG A 33 0.16 0.06 10.76
C ARG A 33 0.68 -1.22 11.41
N ASP A 34 -0.11 -1.84 12.28
CA ASP A 34 0.29 -3.06 12.97
C ASP A 34 0.56 -4.20 11.99
N ALA A 35 -0.20 -4.27 10.90
CA ALA A 35 0.01 -5.31 9.90
C ALA A 35 1.30 -5.10 9.11
N ILE A 36 1.70 -3.86 8.90
CA ILE A 36 2.90 -3.55 8.12
C ILE A 36 4.17 -3.60 8.98
N GLU A 37 4.06 -3.21 10.25
CA GLU A 37 5.21 -2.98 11.12
C GLU A 37 6.16 -4.16 11.20
N PRO A 38 5.71 -5.43 11.31
CA PRO A 38 6.65 -6.55 11.38
C PRO A 38 7.53 -6.71 10.15
N HIS A 39 7.20 -6.02 9.06
CA HIS A 39 7.89 -6.17 7.78
C HIS A 39 8.73 -4.95 7.41
N LEU A 40 8.98 -4.06 8.38
CA LEU A 40 9.72 -2.81 8.12
C LEU A 40 11.23 -2.94 8.32
N GLY A 41 11.77 -4.16 8.32
CA GLY A 41 13.19 -4.36 8.52
C GLY A 41 14.04 -3.86 7.35
N PRO A 42 15.37 -3.80 7.58
CA PRO A 42 16.29 -3.30 6.54
C PRO A 42 16.21 -4.14 5.26
N GLY A 43 16.20 -3.46 4.12
CA GLY A 43 16.21 -4.11 2.82
C GLY A 43 14.94 -4.84 2.43
N GLN A 44 13.89 -4.72 3.23
CA GLN A 44 12.64 -5.43 2.95
C GLN A 44 11.89 -4.81 1.80
N SER A 45 11.23 -5.64 1.00
CA SER A 45 10.32 -5.19 -0.05
C SER A 45 8.90 -5.55 0.36
N VAL A 46 8.05 -4.56 0.48
CA VAL A 46 6.65 -4.75 0.88
C VAL A 46 5.75 -4.29 -0.25
N ILE A 47 4.79 -5.13 -0.60
CA ILE A 47 3.79 -4.82 -1.61
C ILE A 47 2.44 -4.90 -0.93
N LEU A 48 1.66 -3.82 -1.02
CA LEU A 48 0.31 -3.79 -0.47
C LEU A 48 -0.68 -3.86 -1.62
N ASP A 49 -1.49 -4.91 -1.62
CA ASP A 49 -2.54 -5.06 -2.63
C ASP A 49 -3.81 -4.43 -2.08
N LEU A 50 -4.32 -3.43 -2.78
CA LEU A 50 -5.44 -2.63 -2.32
C LEU A 50 -6.74 -2.90 -3.09
N ALA A 51 -6.79 -4.01 -3.82
CA ALA A 51 -7.99 -4.31 -4.64
C ALA A 51 -9.26 -4.41 -3.79
N GLY A 52 -9.13 -4.87 -2.55
CA GLY A 52 -10.27 -5.03 -1.65
C GLY A 52 -10.58 -3.83 -0.79
N VAL A 53 -9.90 -2.70 -0.98
CA VAL A 53 -10.11 -1.51 -0.15
C VAL A 53 -11.38 -0.79 -0.61
N GLU A 54 -12.37 -0.70 0.27
CA GLU A 54 -13.65 -0.08 -0.06
C GLU A 54 -13.66 1.41 0.24
N PHE A 55 -12.82 1.84 1.16
CA PHE A 55 -12.71 3.23 1.57
C PHE A 55 -11.33 3.47 2.14
N ILE A 56 -10.75 4.62 1.84
CA ILE A 56 -9.49 5.03 2.44
C ILE A 56 -9.48 6.57 2.51
N ASP A 57 -9.05 7.09 3.65
CA ASP A 57 -8.91 8.53 3.82
C ASP A 57 -7.46 8.89 4.10
N SER A 58 -7.23 10.17 4.44
CA SER A 58 -5.86 10.65 4.62
C SER A 58 -5.15 10.01 5.81
N SER A 59 -5.89 9.52 6.82
CA SER A 59 -5.22 8.84 7.93
C SER A 59 -4.58 7.54 7.47
N GLY A 60 -5.25 6.81 6.57
CA GLY A 60 -4.66 5.62 5.98
C GLY A 60 -3.48 5.94 5.09
N LEU A 61 -3.63 6.97 4.26
CA LEU A 61 -2.53 7.38 3.39
C LEU A 61 -1.29 7.75 4.20
N HIS A 62 -1.49 8.43 5.33
CA HIS A 62 -0.38 8.82 6.20
C HIS A 62 0.41 7.61 6.70
N VAL A 63 -0.31 6.53 7.08
CA VAL A 63 0.34 5.29 7.50
C VAL A 63 1.19 4.72 6.37
N LEU A 64 0.65 4.72 5.15
CA LEU A 64 1.38 4.19 4.00
C LEU A 64 2.63 5.01 3.70
N GLU A 65 2.53 6.32 3.77
CA GLU A 65 3.67 7.19 3.51
C GLU A 65 4.75 7.04 4.57
N GLN A 66 4.35 6.92 5.83
CA GLN A 66 5.31 6.71 6.90
C GLN A 66 6.05 5.38 6.75
N ALA A 67 5.32 4.33 6.43
CA ALA A 67 5.92 3.01 6.25
C ALA A 67 6.91 3.02 5.07
N ARG A 68 6.53 3.68 3.98
CA ARG A 68 7.40 3.80 2.83
C ARG A 68 8.69 4.54 3.19
N GLY A 69 8.56 5.61 3.97
CA GLY A 69 9.73 6.38 4.40
C GLY A 69 10.71 5.53 5.20
N VAL A 70 10.19 4.73 6.14
CA VAL A 70 11.03 3.87 6.96
C VAL A 70 11.75 2.84 6.08
N LEU A 71 11.02 2.18 5.20
CA LEU A 71 11.61 1.15 4.33
C LEU A 71 12.65 1.74 3.39
N THR A 72 12.33 2.88 2.77
CA THR A 72 13.24 3.51 1.83
C THR A 72 14.54 3.94 2.51
N ALA A 73 14.45 4.45 3.74
CA ALA A 73 15.63 4.86 4.48
C ALA A 73 16.56 3.69 4.79
N ASP A 74 16.02 2.48 4.88
CA ASP A 74 16.78 1.28 5.22
C ASP A 74 17.08 0.41 3.99
N GLY A 75 16.99 0.97 2.80
CA GLY A 75 17.34 0.26 1.57
C GLY A 75 16.25 -0.65 1.04
N GLY A 76 15.03 -0.56 1.58
CA GLY A 76 13.92 -1.36 1.12
C GLY A 76 12.94 -0.55 0.28
N SER A 77 11.75 -1.08 0.13
CA SER A 77 10.73 -0.42 -0.68
C SER A 77 9.33 -0.80 -0.22
N LEU A 78 8.40 0.10 -0.45
CA LEU A 78 6.98 -0.17 -0.28
C LEU A 78 6.26 0.35 -1.51
N VAL A 79 5.48 -0.50 -2.14
CA VAL A 79 4.68 -0.10 -3.30
C VAL A 79 3.25 -0.61 -3.13
N LEU A 80 2.31 0.08 -3.76
CA LEU A 80 0.91 -0.28 -3.77
C LEU A 80 0.57 -0.92 -5.10
N ARG A 81 -0.23 -1.97 -5.05
CA ARG A 81 -0.61 -2.75 -6.24
C ARG A 81 -2.13 -2.87 -6.30
N ASN A 82 -2.66 -2.89 -7.50
CA ASN A 82 -4.08 -3.14 -7.77
C ASN A 82 -4.99 -2.24 -6.94
N PRO A 83 -4.82 -0.91 -7.01
CA PRO A 83 -5.66 -0.04 -6.20
C PRO A 83 -7.12 -0.19 -6.59
N SER A 84 -7.99 -0.27 -5.57
CA SER A 84 -9.42 -0.20 -5.79
C SER A 84 -9.76 1.18 -6.35
N GLU A 85 -10.99 1.35 -6.80
CA GLU A 85 -11.43 2.66 -7.29
C GLU A 85 -11.27 3.72 -6.19
N ALA A 86 -11.65 3.38 -4.97
CA ALA A 86 -11.53 4.32 -3.85
C ALA A 86 -10.07 4.68 -3.57
N ALA A 87 -9.19 3.69 -3.57
CA ALA A 87 -7.77 3.95 -3.33
C ALA A 87 -7.16 4.76 -4.47
N HIS A 88 -7.49 4.42 -5.70
CA HIS A 88 -6.96 5.13 -6.85
C HIS A 88 -7.39 6.60 -6.84
N ARG A 89 -8.64 6.85 -6.50
CA ARG A 89 -9.16 8.21 -6.42
C ARG A 89 -8.39 9.05 -5.39
N LEU A 90 -8.16 8.47 -4.20
CA LEU A 90 -7.43 9.19 -3.17
C LEU A 90 -6.01 9.49 -3.61
N LEU A 91 -5.32 8.50 -4.20
CA LEU A 91 -3.95 8.70 -4.65
C LEU A 91 -3.87 9.78 -5.73
N THR A 92 -4.84 9.82 -6.63
CA THR A 92 -4.88 10.82 -7.68
C THR A 92 -5.11 12.22 -7.10
N VAL A 93 -6.09 12.35 -6.21
CA VAL A 93 -6.44 13.65 -5.63
C VAL A 93 -5.32 14.21 -4.78
N THR A 94 -4.59 13.36 -4.09
CA THR A 94 -3.49 13.79 -3.22
C THR A 94 -2.15 13.82 -3.94
N GLU A 95 -2.13 13.46 -5.23
CA GLU A 95 -0.90 13.44 -6.02
C GLU A 95 0.18 12.53 -5.42
N THR A 96 -0.25 11.37 -4.94
CA THR A 96 0.64 10.39 -4.35
C THR A 96 0.70 9.11 -5.17
N GLU A 97 0.47 9.21 -6.47
CA GLU A 97 0.46 8.06 -7.35
C GLU A 97 1.82 7.39 -7.47
N ASP A 98 2.88 8.07 -7.06
CA ASP A 98 4.20 7.48 -7.03
C ASP A 98 4.33 6.33 -6.04
N LEU A 99 3.34 6.16 -5.14
CA LEU A 99 3.28 4.99 -4.27
C LEU A 99 2.90 3.73 -5.04
N LEU A 100 2.26 3.89 -6.20
CA LEU A 100 1.85 2.74 -6.98
C LEU A 100 3.06 2.03 -7.56
N GLU A 101 2.94 0.71 -7.67
CA GLU A 101 3.96 -0.10 -8.30
C GLU A 101 4.16 0.40 -9.73
N ALA A 102 5.40 0.63 -10.10
CA ALA A 102 5.71 1.00 -11.48
C ALA A 102 5.30 -0.18 -12.34
N ASP A 103 4.37 0.07 -13.27
CA ASP A 103 3.93 -0.97 -14.14
C ASP A 103 4.92 -1.05 -15.29
N ALA A 104 5.55 -2.06 -15.31
CA ALA A 104 6.42 -2.29 -16.44
C ALA A 104 5.57 -2.36 -17.69
N ASP A 105 4.76 -1.93 -16.61
CA ASP A 105 4.11 -1.85 -17.21
C ASP A 105 3.56 -1.44 -17.64
N ALA A 106 3.60 -1.27 -17.56
CA ALA A 106 3.31 -0.78 -17.82
C ALA A 106 3.38 -0.32 -18.30
N HIS A 107 3.75 -0.49 -18.37
CA HIS A 107 3.96 -0.17 -19.01
C HIS A 107 4.14 0.30 -19.64
N PRO A 108 4.36 0.21 -19.95
CA PRO A 108 4.49 0.69 -20.76
C PRO A 108 4.41 1.13 -21.44
N ASP A 109 4.46 0.87 -21.76
CA ASP A 109 4.48 1.32 -22.51
C ASP A 109 4.16 1.79 -22.95
N GLU A 110 3.98 1.58 -22.99
CA GLU A 110 3.87 2.07 -23.41
C GLU A 110 3.86 2.78 -23.72
N HIS A 111 4.18 2.57 -23.79
CA HIS A 111 4.48 3.24 -24.16
C HIS A 111 4.74 3.54 -24.68
N SER A 112 4.80 3.08 -24.94
CA SER A 112 5.18 3.34 -25.57
C SER A 112 5.34 3.65 -25.98
N ASN A 113 5.51 3.46 -26.48
CA ASN A 113 5.85 3.76 -26.88
C ASN A 113 6.01 3.99 -26.90
#